data_95a939c993e5b67d1a13858655aeefd3
#
_entry.id   95a939c993e5b67d1a13858655aeefd3
#
_cell.length_a   1.000
_cell.length_b   1.000
_cell.length_c   1.000
_cell.angle_alpha   90.00
_cell.angle_beta   90.00
_cell.angle_gamma   90.00
#
_symmetry.space_group_name_H-M   'P 1'
#
loop_
_entity.id
_entity.type
_entity.pdbx_description
1 polymer ?
#
loop_
_entity_poly.entity_id
_entity_poly.type
_entity_poly.pdbx_seq_one_letter_code
_entity_poly.pdbx_strand_id
1 'polypeptide(L)'
;VSISGNKYYFDKSSFKMVTGTKSIDGVTYTFSSTGIMTYSSANDSSTTSNTYFANDPKPVEQTGIKTLKNYLAGALKPVGQALYIWGGGWYDSTRIGVSPTWQSFYLSQTSSYNYNNYRDLSTANRAKGLDCSGFVGWAAQQVMRNGNSYTVVSGEIGSYYKNTLKWGTYVNQNYLSQTGWKVYPGDIGYDDGHTWIVLGQCSDKSAVIVHSTPNAGCQIAGTCTPDGDYDSQAVALANKYMSRYAGFKKYTYRPSCGNYIRRGNYMRWYSSTLSDPDNFKNKTAGVILQELFGF
;
A
#
# COMPACT_ATOMS: atom_id res chain seq x y z
N VAL A 1 11.09 24.24 -10.71
CA VAL A 1 9.82 24.96 -10.87
C VAL A 1 8.69 23.96 -10.86
N SER A 2 7.56 24.28 -10.21
CA SER A 2 6.35 23.45 -10.24
C SER A 2 5.26 24.17 -11.05
N ILE A 3 4.67 23.45 -12.02
CA ILE A 3 3.60 23.97 -12.89
C ILE A 3 2.52 22.89 -12.94
N SER A 4 1.30 23.23 -12.52
CA SER A 4 0.14 22.30 -12.50
C SER A 4 0.45 20.96 -11.81
N GLY A 5 1.20 20.99 -10.70
CA GLY A 5 1.59 19.80 -9.94
C GLY A 5 2.78 19.02 -10.50
N ASN A 6 3.26 19.32 -11.69
CA ASN A 6 4.43 18.70 -12.29
C ASN A 6 5.70 19.52 -11.99
N LYS A 7 6.84 18.84 -11.78
CA LYS A 7 8.14 19.47 -11.55
C LYS A 7 8.95 19.53 -12.82
N TYR A 8 9.53 20.71 -13.11
CA TYR A 8 10.41 20.98 -14.23
C TYR A 8 11.72 21.58 -13.72
N TYR A 9 12.80 21.38 -14.45
CA TYR A 9 14.06 22.06 -14.20
C TYR A 9 14.48 22.84 -15.44
N PHE A 10 14.84 24.11 -15.22
CA PHE A 10 15.46 24.95 -16.24
C PHE A 10 16.93 25.11 -15.88
N ASP A 11 17.79 24.82 -16.84
CA ASP A 11 19.24 24.94 -16.66
C ASP A 11 19.61 26.39 -16.33
N LYS A 12 20.37 26.59 -15.27
CA LYS A 12 20.67 27.93 -14.73
C LYS A 12 21.51 28.79 -15.67
N SER A 13 22.27 28.19 -16.58
CA SER A 13 23.15 28.90 -17.52
C SER A 13 22.49 29.14 -18.88
N SER A 14 21.76 28.17 -19.40
CA SER A 14 21.14 28.27 -20.71
C SER A 14 19.67 28.69 -20.67
N PHE A 15 19.05 28.68 -19.49
CA PHE A 15 17.62 28.94 -19.26
C PHE A 15 16.68 28.00 -20.03
N LYS A 16 17.20 26.92 -20.60
CA LYS A 16 16.41 25.91 -21.31
C LYS A 16 15.84 24.87 -20.38
N MET A 17 14.64 24.41 -20.68
CA MET A 17 14.01 23.29 -20.00
C MET A 17 14.83 22.02 -20.24
N VAL A 18 15.12 21.30 -19.18
CA VAL A 18 15.87 20.05 -19.23
C VAL A 18 14.95 18.90 -19.58
N THR A 19 15.40 18.05 -20.51
CA THR A 19 14.79 16.76 -20.87
C THR A 19 15.86 15.67 -20.77
N GLY A 20 15.45 14.40 -20.62
CA GLY A 20 16.40 13.30 -20.42
C GLY A 20 17.01 13.32 -19.01
N THR A 21 18.22 12.84 -18.88
CA THR A 21 18.89 12.69 -17.56
C THR A 21 19.85 13.85 -17.29
N LYS A 22 19.73 14.47 -16.10
CA LYS A 22 20.58 15.58 -15.66
C LYS A 22 20.97 15.41 -14.19
N SER A 23 22.26 15.60 -13.88
CA SER A 23 22.72 15.72 -12.49
C SER A 23 22.60 17.17 -12.03
N ILE A 24 21.97 17.37 -10.87
CA ILE A 24 21.71 18.68 -10.26
C ILE A 24 22.05 18.55 -8.78
N ASP A 25 23.04 19.33 -8.32
CA ASP A 25 23.52 19.32 -6.92
C ASP A 25 23.85 17.89 -6.40
N GLY A 26 24.50 17.07 -7.24
CA GLY A 26 24.88 15.69 -6.92
C GLY A 26 23.76 14.65 -7.02
N VAL A 27 22.55 15.07 -7.34
CA VAL A 27 21.39 14.19 -7.53
C VAL A 27 21.10 14.06 -9.03
N THR A 28 20.93 12.83 -9.51
CA THR A 28 20.56 12.57 -10.91
C THR A 28 19.03 12.55 -11.04
N TYR A 29 18.52 13.37 -11.93
CA TYR A 29 17.09 13.48 -12.24
C TYR A 29 16.83 13.03 -13.67
N THR A 30 15.69 12.39 -13.90
CA THR A 30 15.21 12.06 -15.24
C THR A 30 13.95 12.87 -15.54
N PHE A 31 13.92 13.49 -16.73
CA PHE A 31 12.82 14.29 -17.22
C PHE A 31 12.28 13.67 -18.52
N SER A 32 10.96 13.69 -18.69
CA SER A 32 10.32 13.27 -19.94
C SER A 32 10.74 14.15 -21.11
N SER A 33 10.36 13.76 -22.34
CA SER A 33 10.51 14.60 -23.53
C SER A 33 9.76 15.93 -23.44
N THR A 34 8.76 16.02 -22.55
CA THR A 34 8.01 17.26 -22.26
C THR A 34 8.56 18.00 -21.03
N GLY A 35 9.74 17.60 -20.51
CA GLY A 35 10.42 18.24 -19.39
C GLY A 35 9.85 17.94 -18.00
N ILE A 36 8.86 17.07 -17.89
CA ILE A 36 8.30 16.68 -16.59
C ILE A 36 9.30 15.75 -15.87
N MET A 37 9.65 16.11 -14.63
CA MET A 37 10.51 15.27 -13.80
C MET A 37 9.79 13.94 -13.49
N THR A 38 10.35 12.85 -13.99
CA THR A 38 9.79 11.49 -13.82
C THR A 38 10.49 10.70 -12.72
N TYR A 39 11.74 11.05 -12.42
CA TYR A 39 12.57 10.37 -11.42
C TYR A 39 13.67 11.29 -10.88
N SER A 40 14.07 11.09 -9.61
CA SER A 40 15.29 11.63 -9.02
C SER A 40 16.04 10.52 -8.28
N SER A 41 17.30 10.27 -8.62
CA SER A 41 18.19 9.50 -7.75
C SER A 41 19.06 10.49 -6.98
N ALA A 42 18.90 10.59 -5.66
CA ALA A 42 20.04 11.00 -4.86
C ALA A 42 21.16 9.97 -5.12
N ASN A 43 22.42 10.40 -5.17
CA ASN A 43 23.53 9.46 -5.18
C ASN A 43 23.47 8.61 -3.91
N ASP A 44 22.63 7.60 -3.96
CA ASP A 44 22.54 6.58 -2.95
C ASP A 44 23.43 5.43 -3.41
N SER A 45 24.39 5.10 -2.61
CA SER A 45 25.27 3.93 -2.76
C SER A 45 24.50 2.59 -2.67
N SER A 46 23.19 2.58 -2.94
CA SER A 46 22.30 1.43 -2.86
C SER A 46 22.01 0.79 -4.22
N THR A 47 23.03 0.57 -5.04
CA THR A 47 22.89 -0.37 -6.18
C THR A 47 22.38 -1.76 -5.74
N THR A 48 22.60 -2.12 -4.48
CA THR A 48 22.16 -3.39 -3.88
C THR A 48 20.63 -3.45 -3.65
N SER A 49 19.94 -2.33 -3.35
CA SER A 49 18.49 -2.35 -3.08
C SER A 49 17.68 -2.53 -4.38
N ASN A 50 18.08 -1.87 -5.46
CA ASN A 50 17.35 -1.97 -6.72
C ASN A 50 17.46 -3.35 -7.36
N THR A 51 18.59 -4.04 -7.21
CA THR A 51 18.77 -5.41 -7.73
C THR A 51 18.06 -6.44 -6.88
N TYR A 52 17.98 -6.27 -5.55
CA TYR A 52 17.28 -7.20 -4.66
C TYR A 52 15.78 -7.29 -4.97
N PHE A 53 15.13 -6.15 -5.17
CA PHE A 53 13.69 -6.08 -5.46
C PHE A 53 13.36 -6.10 -6.96
N ALA A 54 14.36 -6.26 -7.84
CA ALA A 54 14.16 -6.16 -9.29
C ALA A 54 13.14 -7.18 -9.83
N ASN A 55 13.14 -8.38 -9.27
CA ASN A 55 12.29 -9.50 -9.67
C ASN A 55 11.01 -9.63 -8.82
N ASP A 56 10.82 -8.77 -7.83
CA ASP A 56 9.59 -8.78 -7.04
C ASP A 56 8.38 -8.44 -7.92
N PRO A 57 7.21 -9.00 -7.63
CA PRO A 57 5.99 -8.68 -8.35
C PRO A 57 5.70 -7.19 -8.36
N LYS A 58 5.42 -6.63 -9.54
CA LYS A 58 5.10 -5.21 -9.72
C LYS A 58 3.65 -5.06 -10.16
N PRO A 59 2.77 -4.53 -9.30
CA PRO A 59 1.38 -4.32 -9.67
C PRO A 59 1.25 -3.37 -10.85
N VAL A 60 0.38 -3.72 -11.81
CA VAL A 60 0.10 -2.91 -12.98
C VAL A 60 -0.87 -1.78 -12.62
N GLU A 61 -0.44 -0.54 -12.76
CA GLU A 61 -1.26 0.66 -12.51
C GLU A 61 -1.21 1.65 -13.66
N GLN A 62 -2.24 2.50 -13.74
CA GLN A 62 -2.26 3.68 -14.59
C GLN A 62 -2.16 4.93 -13.72
N THR A 63 -1.06 5.66 -13.82
CA THR A 63 -0.78 6.82 -12.98
C THR A 63 -1.85 7.91 -13.11
N GLY A 64 -2.33 8.42 -11.97
CA GLY A 64 -3.22 9.59 -11.90
C GLY A 64 -4.71 9.31 -12.12
N ILE A 65 -5.11 8.07 -12.36
CA ILE A 65 -6.52 7.71 -12.53
C ILE A 65 -7.08 7.17 -11.21
N LYS A 66 -8.18 7.76 -10.74
CA LYS A 66 -8.85 7.37 -9.48
C LYS A 66 -9.75 6.15 -9.71
N THR A 67 -9.12 4.98 -9.88
CA THR A 67 -9.81 3.71 -10.03
C THR A 67 -9.53 2.77 -8.87
N LEU A 68 -10.42 1.83 -8.65
CA LEU A 68 -10.26 0.77 -7.68
C LEU A 68 -8.98 -0.05 -7.96
N LYS A 69 -8.73 -0.38 -9.23
CA LYS A 69 -7.52 -1.08 -9.66
C LYS A 69 -6.25 -0.33 -9.26
N ASN A 70 -6.18 0.97 -9.53
CA ASN A 70 -5.01 1.78 -9.18
C ASN A 70 -4.81 1.94 -7.67
N TYR A 71 -5.91 2.02 -6.90
CA TYR A 71 -5.83 2.03 -5.44
C TYR A 71 -5.21 0.73 -4.91
N LEU A 72 -5.68 -0.42 -5.39
CA LEU A 72 -5.16 -1.73 -4.97
C LEU A 72 -3.72 -1.95 -5.45
N ALA A 73 -3.41 -1.57 -6.69
CA ALA A 73 -2.04 -1.63 -7.21
C ALA A 73 -1.09 -0.74 -6.40
N GLY A 74 -1.54 0.47 -6.03
CA GLY A 74 -0.79 1.37 -5.14
C GLY A 74 -0.53 0.75 -3.78
N ALA A 75 -1.56 0.15 -3.15
CA ALA A 75 -1.45 -0.51 -1.85
C ALA A 75 -0.49 -1.71 -1.85
N LEU A 76 -0.32 -2.38 -2.99
CA LEU A 76 0.58 -3.54 -3.12
C LEU A 76 2.06 -3.16 -3.29
N LYS A 77 2.39 -1.91 -3.65
CA LYS A 77 3.78 -1.50 -3.90
C LYS A 77 4.75 -1.73 -2.73
N PRO A 78 4.39 -1.46 -1.45
CA PRO A 78 5.32 -1.61 -0.34
C PRO A 78 5.43 -3.05 0.16
N VAL A 79 4.63 -3.99 -0.40
CA VAL A 79 4.69 -5.41 -0.03
C VAL A 79 6.08 -5.97 -0.29
N GLY A 80 6.65 -6.63 0.71
CA GLY A 80 8.00 -7.18 0.65
C GLY A 80 9.13 -6.15 0.67
N GLN A 81 8.82 -4.85 0.81
CA GLN A 81 9.80 -3.76 0.74
C GLN A 81 9.75 -2.78 1.92
N ALA A 82 8.72 -2.85 2.77
CA ALA A 82 8.57 -2.01 3.95
C ALA A 82 8.22 -2.86 5.17
N LEU A 83 8.99 -2.66 6.26
CA LEU A 83 8.72 -3.28 7.55
C LEU A 83 7.71 -2.46 8.36
N TYR A 84 7.08 -3.11 9.34
CA TYR A 84 6.21 -2.43 10.29
C TYR A 84 7.04 -1.55 11.23
N ILE A 85 6.78 -0.27 11.25
CA ILE A 85 7.36 0.69 12.20
C ILE A 85 6.22 1.44 12.89
N TRP A 86 6.20 1.44 14.20
CA TRP A 86 5.20 2.17 14.98
C TRP A 86 5.27 3.69 14.67
N GLY A 87 4.16 4.26 14.23
CA GLY A 87 4.10 5.65 13.73
C GLY A 87 4.70 5.85 12.34
N GLY A 88 5.12 4.79 11.66
CA GLY A 88 5.59 4.85 10.27
C GLY A 88 4.47 5.18 9.28
N GLY A 89 4.78 5.95 8.24
CA GLY A 89 3.79 6.49 7.31
C GLY A 89 3.10 7.76 7.78
N TRP A 90 3.24 8.13 9.07
CA TRP A 90 2.78 9.40 9.61
C TRP A 90 3.75 10.54 9.28
N TYR A 91 5.04 10.26 9.31
CA TYR A 91 6.08 11.22 8.95
C TYR A 91 6.10 11.54 7.45
N ASP A 92 5.90 10.53 6.61
CA ASP A 92 6.03 10.62 5.14
C ASP A 92 4.69 10.30 4.44
N SER A 93 3.59 10.70 5.06
CA SER A 93 2.22 10.34 4.67
C SER A 93 1.80 10.85 3.28
N THR A 94 2.46 11.88 2.78
CA THR A 94 2.17 12.48 1.47
C THR A 94 3.06 11.96 0.34
N ARG A 95 4.00 11.07 0.66
CA ARG A 95 4.94 10.52 -0.32
C ARG A 95 4.22 9.71 -1.41
N ILE A 96 4.63 9.92 -2.63
CA ILE A 96 4.26 9.09 -3.77
C ILE A 96 5.37 8.07 -4.03
N GLY A 97 4.98 6.80 -4.15
CA GLY A 97 5.91 5.69 -4.35
C GLY A 97 6.56 5.17 -3.06
N VAL A 98 7.26 4.05 -3.18
CA VAL A 98 7.98 3.41 -2.07
C VAL A 98 9.20 4.25 -1.68
N SER A 99 9.43 4.41 -0.39
CA SER A 99 10.59 5.15 0.10
C SER A 99 11.87 4.32 -0.04
N PRO A 100 12.96 4.86 -0.59
CA PRO A 100 14.27 4.21 -0.55
C PRO A 100 14.74 3.90 0.89
N THR A 101 14.35 4.74 1.86
CA THR A 101 14.65 4.50 3.28
C THR A 101 13.96 3.23 3.80
N TRP A 102 12.72 2.95 3.39
CA TRP A 102 12.04 1.69 3.75
C TRP A 102 12.77 0.49 3.18
N GLN A 103 13.14 0.55 1.91
CA GLN A 103 13.89 -0.52 1.23
C GLN A 103 15.24 -0.78 1.87
N SER A 104 16.02 0.28 2.12
CA SER A 104 17.34 0.17 2.79
C SER A 104 17.19 -0.41 4.19
N PHE A 105 16.19 0.04 4.96
CA PHE A 105 15.93 -0.51 6.28
C PHE A 105 15.50 -1.97 6.20
N TYR A 106 14.60 -2.33 5.29
CA TYR A 106 14.18 -3.71 5.04
C TYR A 106 15.39 -4.62 4.77
N LEU A 107 16.33 -4.19 3.93
CA LEU A 107 17.55 -4.95 3.59
C LEU A 107 18.52 -5.11 4.77
N SER A 108 18.60 -4.11 5.64
CA SER A 108 19.50 -4.11 6.80
C SER A 108 19.04 -5.03 7.94
N GLN A 109 17.76 -5.47 7.93
CA GLN A 109 17.22 -6.31 8.99
C GLN A 109 17.41 -7.80 8.70
N THR A 110 17.20 -8.62 9.73
CA THR A 110 17.28 -10.09 9.68
C THR A 110 16.01 -10.72 10.24
N SER A 111 15.96 -12.05 10.28
CA SER A 111 14.84 -12.80 10.89
C SER A 111 14.60 -12.48 12.40
N SER A 112 15.56 -11.82 13.06
CA SER A 112 15.44 -11.33 14.43
C SER A 112 14.76 -9.97 14.54
N TYR A 113 14.25 -9.40 13.43
CA TYR A 113 13.58 -8.11 13.45
C TYR A 113 12.45 -8.07 14.48
N ASN A 114 12.48 -7.04 15.34
CA ASN A 114 11.46 -6.78 16.35
C ASN A 114 11.09 -5.30 16.33
N TYR A 115 9.86 -4.99 15.95
CA TYR A 115 9.37 -3.62 15.84
C TYR A 115 9.41 -2.85 17.16
N ASN A 116 9.41 -3.51 18.32
CA ASN A 116 9.49 -2.86 19.62
C ASN A 116 10.79 -2.06 19.81
N ASN A 117 11.85 -2.41 19.10
CA ASN A 117 13.12 -1.68 19.10
C ASN A 117 13.04 -0.32 18.38
N TYR A 118 11.90 -0.01 17.73
CA TYR A 118 11.72 1.17 16.89
C TYR A 118 10.44 1.96 17.25
N ARG A 119 10.00 1.91 18.54
CA ARG A 119 8.74 2.52 19.00
C ARG A 119 8.87 3.90 19.63
N ASP A 120 10.03 4.53 19.57
CA ASP A 120 10.31 5.81 20.24
C ASP A 120 9.66 7.03 19.55
N LEU A 121 8.95 6.83 18.45
CA LEU A 121 8.29 7.88 17.64
C LEU A 121 9.24 8.96 17.10
N SER A 122 10.55 8.75 17.17
CA SER A 122 11.52 9.66 16.55
C SER A 122 11.27 9.75 15.04
N THR A 123 11.52 10.92 14.46
CA THR A 123 11.47 11.12 13.02
C THR A 123 12.32 10.09 12.26
N ALA A 124 13.52 9.80 12.77
CA ALA A 124 14.43 8.83 12.20
C ALA A 124 13.86 7.40 12.16
N ASN A 125 13.14 6.99 13.21
CA ASN A 125 12.50 5.66 13.22
C ASN A 125 11.22 5.64 12.38
N ARG A 126 10.34 6.63 12.50
CA ARG A 126 9.11 6.70 11.71
C ARG A 126 9.35 6.72 10.19
N ALA A 127 10.50 7.24 9.75
CA ALA A 127 10.89 7.26 8.35
C ALA A 127 11.28 5.89 7.77
N LYS A 128 11.45 4.83 8.61
CA LYS A 128 11.98 3.52 8.19
C LYS A 128 10.95 2.54 7.67
N GLY A 129 9.64 2.81 7.81
CA GLY A 129 8.59 1.89 7.37
C GLY A 129 7.19 2.44 7.58
N LEU A 130 6.21 1.56 7.67
CA LEU A 130 4.79 1.87 7.77
C LEU A 130 4.15 1.13 8.94
N ASP A 131 3.34 1.80 9.77
CA ASP A 131 2.37 1.11 10.62
C ASP A 131 1.08 0.80 9.85
N CYS A 132 0.09 0.21 10.50
CA CYS A 132 -1.14 -0.18 9.84
C CYS A 132 -1.94 1.02 9.28
N SER A 133 -2.09 2.06 10.07
CA SER A 133 -2.83 3.28 9.70
C SER A 133 -2.03 4.18 8.75
N GLY A 134 -0.72 4.28 8.97
CA GLY A 134 0.19 4.96 8.03
C GLY A 134 0.20 4.31 6.65
N PHE A 135 0.12 2.98 6.58
CA PHE A 135 -0.01 2.24 5.33
C PHE A 135 -1.32 2.58 4.60
N VAL A 136 -2.47 2.58 5.29
CA VAL A 136 -3.77 2.89 4.67
C VAL A 136 -3.83 4.33 4.18
N GLY A 137 -3.36 5.29 4.98
CA GLY A 137 -3.30 6.70 4.58
C GLY A 137 -2.37 6.94 3.40
N TRP A 138 -1.19 6.31 3.42
CA TRP A 138 -0.24 6.37 2.31
C TRP A 138 -0.81 5.72 1.03
N ALA A 139 -1.51 4.57 1.13
CA ALA A 139 -2.15 3.92 -0.01
C ALA A 139 -3.22 4.82 -0.65
N ALA A 140 -4.02 5.52 0.16
CA ALA A 140 -4.98 6.50 -0.36
C ALA A 140 -4.27 7.64 -1.13
N GLN A 141 -3.12 8.11 -0.63
CA GLN A 141 -2.34 9.16 -1.31
C GLN A 141 -1.76 8.68 -2.66
N GLN A 142 -1.48 7.37 -2.84
CA GLN A 142 -0.99 6.87 -4.14
C GLN A 142 -1.98 7.12 -5.29
N VAL A 143 -3.27 7.15 -5.00
CA VAL A 143 -4.33 7.35 -6.00
C VAL A 143 -4.87 8.77 -5.99
N MET A 144 -4.97 9.44 -4.84
CA MET A 144 -5.50 10.80 -4.72
C MET A 144 -4.51 11.87 -5.19
N ARG A 145 -3.22 11.72 -4.90
CA ARG A 145 -2.10 12.53 -5.40
C ARG A 145 -2.26 14.05 -5.25
N ASN A 146 -2.92 14.49 -4.19
CA ASN A 146 -3.16 15.93 -3.96
C ASN A 146 -2.26 16.54 -2.86
N GLY A 147 -1.29 15.77 -2.36
CA GLY A 147 -0.34 16.25 -1.35
C GLY A 147 -0.88 16.29 0.08
N ASN A 148 -2.11 15.83 0.32
CA ASN A 148 -2.68 15.76 1.66
C ASN A 148 -2.33 14.45 2.37
N SER A 149 -2.21 14.49 3.69
CA SER A 149 -2.15 13.28 4.51
C SER A 149 -3.55 12.74 4.72
N TYR A 150 -3.69 11.41 4.59
CA TYR A 150 -4.94 10.70 4.86
C TYR A 150 -4.80 9.71 6.01
N THR A 151 -3.71 9.84 6.77
CA THR A 151 -3.41 8.99 7.91
C THR A 151 -4.16 9.47 9.14
N VAL A 152 -4.93 8.58 9.74
CA VAL A 152 -5.62 8.75 11.03
C VAL A 152 -5.48 7.46 11.83
N VAL A 153 -5.68 7.48 13.13
CA VAL A 153 -5.64 6.28 13.96
C VAL A 153 -6.69 5.26 13.50
N SER A 154 -6.40 3.97 13.66
CA SER A 154 -7.21 2.89 13.08
C SER A 154 -8.70 2.99 13.43
N GLY A 155 -9.06 3.25 14.68
CA GLY A 155 -10.46 3.39 15.11
C GLY A 155 -11.22 4.57 14.47
N GLU A 156 -10.52 5.57 13.95
CA GLU A 156 -11.12 6.75 13.32
C GLU A 156 -11.28 6.65 11.79
N ILE A 157 -10.75 5.60 11.18
CA ILE A 157 -10.76 5.42 9.70
C ILE A 157 -12.17 5.61 9.15
N GLY A 158 -13.18 4.93 9.71
CA GLY A 158 -14.55 4.99 9.22
C GLY A 158 -15.14 6.38 9.29
N SER A 159 -14.98 7.08 10.42
CA SER A 159 -15.51 8.43 10.62
C SER A 159 -14.79 9.45 9.75
N TYR A 160 -13.48 9.39 9.66
CA TYR A 160 -12.68 10.32 8.88
C TYR A 160 -12.99 10.22 7.37
N TYR A 161 -12.91 9.01 6.81
CA TYR A 161 -13.13 8.80 5.37
C TYR A 161 -14.59 9.03 4.95
N LYS A 162 -15.56 8.71 5.83
CA LYS A 162 -16.97 8.95 5.57
C LYS A 162 -17.38 10.40 5.83
N ASN A 163 -17.08 10.93 7.03
CA ASN A 163 -17.68 12.19 7.49
C ASN A 163 -16.85 13.42 7.09
N THR A 164 -15.50 13.31 7.11
CA THR A 164 -14.60 14.42 6.75
C THR A 164 -14.32 14.44 5.27
N LEU A 165 -13.85 13.32 4.70
CA LEU A 165 -13.47 13.26 3.30
C LEU A 165 -14.65 13.04 2.35
N LYS A 166 -15.77 12.50 2.83
CA LYS A 166 -16.97 12.15 2.04
C LYS A 166 -16.66 11.13 0.92
N TRP A 167 -15.72 10.21 1.14
CA TRP A 167 -15.23 9.29 0.11
C TRP A 167 -15.95 7.95 0.08
N GLY A 168 -16.70 7.62 1.12
CA GLY A 168 -17.33 6.32 1.22
C GLY A 168 -18.40 6.25 2.29
N THR A 169 -18.86 5.03 2.53
CA THR A 169 -19.88 4.72 3.53
C THR A 169 -19.36 3.75 4.59
N TYR A 170 -19.98 3.78 5.73
CA TYR A 170 -19.70 2.87 6.84
C TYR A 170 -20.45 1.55 6.64
N VAL A 171 -19.77 0.44 6.86
CA VAL A 171 -20.32 -0.92 6.79
C VAL A 171 -19.98 -1.62 8.11
N ASN A 172 -20.99 -1.87 8.94
CA ASN A 172 -20.81 -2.52 10.23
C ASN A 172 -21.02 -4.04 10.18
N GLN A 173 -20.67 -4.71 11.26
CA GLN A 173 -20.77 -6.16 11.39
C GLN A 173 -22.21 -6.69 11.21
N ASN A 174 -23.22 -5.94 11.69
CA ASN A 174 -24.62 -6.34 11.51
C ASN A 174 -25.00 -6.36 10.03
N TYR A 175 -24.64 -5.33 9.29
CA TYR A 175 -24.85 -5.30 7.83
C TYR A 175 -24.12 -6.44 7.11
N LEU A 176 -22.86 -6.69 7.46
CA LEU A 176 -22.08 -7.79 6.87
C LEU A 176 -22.73 -9.15 7.15
N SER A 177 -23.19 -9.40 8.36
CA SER A 177 -23.84 -10.67 8.70
C SER A 177 -25.13 -10.88 7.89
N GLN A 178 -25.94 -9.82 7.73
CA GLN A 178 -27.16 -9.85 6.95
C GLN A 178 -26.94 -10.04 5.45
N THR A 179 -25.77 -9.59 4.94
CA THR A 179 -25.37 -9.73 3.53
C THR A 179 -24.45 -10.93 3.27
N GLY A 180 -24.40 -11.89 4.20
CA GLY A 180 -23.61 -13.11 4.07
C GLY A 180 -22.11 -12.87 4.11
N TRP A 181 -21.67 -11.87 4.88
CA TRP A 181 -20.26 -11.48 5.09
C TRP A 181 -19.59 -10.95 3.81
N LYS A 182 -20.35 -10.23 2.98
CA LYS A 182 -19.85 -9.72 1.71
C LYS A 182 -18.95 -8.48 1.91
N VAL A 183 -17.65 -8.64 1.63
CA VAL A 183 -16.69 -7.56 1.52
C VAL A 183 -16.31 -7.34 0.05
N TYR A 184 -15.90 -6.13 -0.28
CA TYR A 184 -15.55 -5.77 -1.66
C TYR A 184 -14.07 -5.36 -1.77
N PRO A 185 -13.47 -5.51 -2.96
CA PRO A 185 -12.13 -4.99 -3.21
C PRO A 185 -12.07 -3.50 -2.89
N GLY A 186 -11.03 -3.08 -2.20
CA GLY A 186 -10.83 -1.70 -1.75
C GLY A 186 -11.52 -1.36 -0.44
N ASP A 187 -12.43 -2.17 0.09
CA ASP A 187 -12.96 -1.92 1.44
C ASP A 187 -11.80 -1.80 2.43
N ILE A 188 -11.82 -0.77 3.28
CA ILE A 188 -10.86 -0.58 4.35
C ILE A 188 -11.48 -1.13 5.63
N GLY A 189 -10.94 -2.25 6.09
CA GLY A 189 -11.32 -2.82 7.37
C GLY A 189 -10.56 -2.18 8.52
N TYR A 190 -11.20 -2.01 9.69
CA TYR A 190 -10.57 -1.38 10.84
C TYR A 190 -11.25 -1.75 12.17
N ASP A 191 -10.45 -1.74 13.21
CA ASP A 191 -10.85 -1.72 14.62
C ASP A 191 -9.94 -0.76 15.40
N ASP A 192 -10.06 -0.71 16.71
CA ASP A 192 -9.27 0.21 17.55
C ASP A 192 -7.76 -0.08 17.54
N GLY A 193 -7.36 -1.30 17.16
CA GLY A 193 -5.96 -1.73 17.19
C GLY A 193 -5.31 -1.97 15.83
N HIS A 194 -6.10 -2.04 14.74
CA HIS A 194 -5.57 -2.40 13.43
C HIS A 194 -6.44 -1.93 12.26
N THR A 195 -5.81 -1.82 11.08
CA THR A 195 -6.51 -1.53 9.81
C THR A 195 -5.86 -2.24 8.64
N TRP A 196 -6.67 -2.55 7.61
CA TRP A 196 -6.26 -3.32 6.44
C TRP A 196 -7.09 -2.94 5.21
N ILE A 197 -6.62 -3.30 4.01
CA ILE A 197 -7.32 -3.10 2.75
C ILE A 197 -7.69 -4.46 2.17
N VAL A 198 -8.94 -4.65 1.79
CA VAL A 198 -9.42 -5.87 1.11
C VAL A 198 -8.96 -5.84 -0.35
N LEU A 199 -8.24 -6.87 -0.79
CA LEU A 199 -7.88 -7.07 -2.20
C LEU A 199 -9.01 -7.75 -2.98
N GLY A 200 -9.74 -8.64 -2.34
CA GLY A 200 -10.89 -9.32 -2.92
C GLY A 200 -11.39 -10.46 -2.05
N GLN A 201 -12.61 -10.92 -2.32
CA GLN A 201 -13.23 -12.04 -1.63
C GLN A 201 -13.17 -13.31 -2.49
N CYS A 202 -12.94 -14.47 -1.86
CA CYS A 202 -12.93 -15.77 -2.45
C CYS A 202 -14.34 -16.40 -2.47
N SER A 203 -14.51 -17.51 -3.17
CA SER A 203 -15.79 -18.23 -3.26
C SER A 203 -16.22 -18.87 -1.93
N ASP A 204 -15.25 -19.24 -1.08
CA ASP A 204 -15.47 -19.72 0.29
C ASP A 204 -15.77 -18.60 1.30
N LYS A 205 -15.98 -17.37 0.82
CA LYS A 205 -16.20 -16.14 1.59
C LYS A 205 -15.00 -15.64 2.40
N SER A 206 -13.87 -16.31 2.37
CA SER A 206 -12.61 -15.74 2.89
C SER A 206 -12.18 -14.54 2.04
N ALA A 207 -11.33 -13.65 2.57
CA ALA A 207 -10.87 -12.48 1.85
C ALA A 207 -9.34 -12.37 1.86
N VAL A 208 -8.77 -12.05 0.70
CA VAL A 208 -7.37 -11.66 0.62
C VAL A 208 -7.28 -10.18 0.97
N ILE A 209 -6.35 -9.84 1.84
CA ILE A 209 -6.10 -8.48 2.31
C ILE A 209 -4.65 -8.09 2.08
N VAL A 210 -4.37 -6.79 2.14
CA VAL A 210 -3.03 -6.24 2.28
C VAL A 210 -3.00 -5.33 3.50
N HIS A 211 -1.96 -5.45 4.32
CA HIS A 211 -1.78 -4.66 5.53
C HIS A 211 -0.31 -4.51 5.90
N SER A 212 0.00 -3.57 6.78
CA SER A 212 1.26 -3.54 7.51
C SER A 212 1.03 -4.04 8.93
N THR A 213 1.77 -5.08 9.37
CA THR A 213 1.55 -5.76 10.65
C THR A 213 2.83 -5.93 11.46
N PRO A 214 2.76 -5.85 12.82
CA PRO A 214 3.93 -5.98 13.69
C PRO A 214 4.78 -7.22 13.44
N ASN A 215 6.11 -7.07 13.56
CA ASN A 215 7.13 -8.09 13.32
C ASN A 215 7.21 -8.66 11.90
N ALA A 216 6.39 -8.13 10.99
CA ALA A 216 6.44 -8.48 9.58
C ALA A 216 6.62 -7.19 8.77
N GLY A 217 5.55 -6.55 8.35
CA GLY A 217 5.56 -5.35 7.52
C GLY A 217 4.40 -5.37 6.56
N CYS A 218 4.57 -4.72 5.41
CA CYS A 218 3.57 -4.75 4.36
C CYS A 218 3.56 -6.12 3.70
N GLN A 219 2.42 -6.81 3.80
CA GLN A 219 2.25 -8.16 3.29
C GLN A 219 0.83 -8.39 2.77
N ILE A 220 0.69 -9.37 1.88
CA ILE A 220 -0.60 -9.97 1.50
C ILE A 220 -0.89 -11.08 2.53
N ALA A 221 -2.11 -11.10 3.06
CA ALA A 221 -2.56 -12.14 3.98
C ALA A 221 -3.99 -12.58 3.63
N GLY A 222 -4.37 -13.76 4.09
CA GLY A 222 -5.72 -14.31 3.93
C GLY A 222 -6.48 -14.34 5.26
N THR A 223 -7.77 -14.05 5.23
CA THR A 223 -8.65 -14.32 6.37
C THR A 223 -9.02 -15.80 6.41
N CYS A 224 -9.38 -16.32 7.57
CA CYS A 224 -10.19 -17.53 7.61
C CYS A 224 -11.56 -17.26 6.97
N THR A 225 -12.33 -18.32 6.71
CA THR A 225 -13.74 -18.17 6.32
C THR A 225 -14.54 -17.52 7.46
N PRO A 226 -15.71 -16.94 7.19
CA PRO A 226 -16.56 -16.43 8.27
C PRO A 226 -16.94 -17.47 9.33
N ASP A 227 -16.97 -18.75 8.96
CA ASP A 227 -17.26 -19.86 9.86
C ASP A 227 -16.05 -20.36 10.65
N GLY A 228 -14.85 -19.77 10.39
CA GLY A 228 -13.64 -20.01 11.18
C GLY A 228 -12.68 -21.04 10.61
N ASP A 229 -12.85 -21.47 9.35
CA ASP A 229 -11.90 -22.38 8.69
C ASP A 229 -10.64 -21.59 8.27
N TYR A 230 -9.49 -21.98 8.80
CA TYR A 230 -8.18 -21.39 8.54
C TYR A 230 -7.49 -21.98 7.30
N ASP A 231 -7.95 -23.11 6.77
CA ASP A 231 -7.49 -23.66 5.47
C ASP A 231 -8.30 -23.05 4.33
N SER A 232 -8.29 -21.73 4.26
CA SER A 232 -9.11 -20.97 3.34
C SER A 232 -8.42 -20.68 2.02
N GLN A 233 -9.24 -20.46 0.97
CA GLN A 233 -8.74 -20.03 -0.35
C GLN A 233 -7.92 -18.74 -0.27
N ALA A 234 -8.28 -17.82 0.62
CA ALA A 234 -7.55 -16.58 0.79
C ALA A 234 -6.15 -16.79 1.37
N VAL A 235 -5.98 -17.70 2.33
CA VAL A 235 -4.67 -18.06 2.87
C VAL A 235 -3.80 -18.74 1.80
N ALA A 236 -4.37 -19.64 1.02
CA ALA A 236 -3.68 -20.29 -0.09
C ALA A 236 -3.20 -19.26 -1.15
N LEU A 237 -4.07 -18.31 -1.54
CA LEU A 237 -3.70 -17.22 -2.44
C LEU A 237 -2.62 -16.33 -1.86
N ALA A 238 -2.73 -15.93 -0.59
CA ALA A 238 -1.71 -15.12 0.08
C ALA A 238 -0.34 -15.79 0.03
N ASN A 239 -0.26 -17.07 0.36
CA ASN A 239 0.98 -17.85 0.24
C ASN A 239 1.52 -17.89 -1.20
N LYS A 240 0.65 -18.14 -2.18
CA LYS A 240 1.03 -18.19 -3.61
C LYS A 240 1.67 -16.89 -4.07
N TYR A 241 1.09 -15.74 -3.71
CA TYR A 241 1.60 -14.44 -4.16
C TYR A 241 2.81 -13.97 -3.35
N MET A 242 2.79 -14.14 -2.03
CA MET A 242 3.93 -13.76 -1.17
C MET A 242 5.20 -14.56 -1.48
N SER A 243 5.10 -15.85 -1.88
CA SER A 243 6.26 -16.67 -2.24
C SER A 243 7.09 -16.12 -3.41
N ARG A 244 6.55 -15.16 -4.15
CA ARG A 244 7.21 -14.53 -5.31
C ARG A 244 8.07 -13.32 -4.94
N TYR A 245 7.98 -12.84 -3.68
CA TYR A 245 8.79 -11.73 -3.20
C TYR A 245 10.13 -12.25 -2.67
N ALA A 246 11.24 -11.60 -3.03
CA ALA A 246 12.58 -11.99 -2.62
C ALA A 246 12.73 -12.06 -1.08
N GLY A 247 12.06 -11.16 -0.36
CA GLY A 247 12.06 -11.11 1.10
C GLY A 247 11.07 -12.02 1.80
N PHE A 248 10.29 -12.83 1.10
CA PHE A 248 9.17 -13.60 1.63
C PHE A 248 9.49 -14.40 2.91
N LYS A 249 10.63 -15.08 2.95
CA LYS A 249 11.03 -15.92 4.11
C LYS A 249 12.01 -15.21 5.06
N LYS A 250 12.38 -13.98 4.79
CA LYS A 250 13.40 -13.27 5.57
C LYS A 250 12.89 -12.81 6.94
N TYR A 251 11.60 -12.50 7.03
CA TYR A 251 10.92 -11.99 8.23
C TYR A 251 9.74 -12.89 8.60
N THR A 252 9.14 -12.61 9.77
CA THR A 252 7.95 -13.33 10.21
C THR A 252 6.77 -13.01 9.30
N TYR A 253 6.52 -13.84 8.31
CA TYR A 253 5.34 -13.78 7.48
C TYR A 253 4.19 -14.53 8.13
N ARG A 254 3.01 -13.94 8.09
CA ARG A 254 1.77 -14.50 8.61
C ARG A 254 0.75 -14.64 7.48
N PRO A 255 0.64 -15.80 6.84
CA PRO A 255 -0.30 -16.02 5.74
C PRO A 255 -1.76 -15.85 6.15
N SER A 256 -2.09 -16.25 7.40
CA SER A 256 -3.42 -16.06 7.96
C SER A 256 -3.43 -14.86 8.90
N CYS A 257 -4.38 -13.95 8.69
CA CYS A 257 -4.70 -12.86 9.60
C CYS A 257 -5.90 -13.20 10.52
N GLY A 258 -6.38 -14.44 10.50
CA GLY A 258 -7.52 -14.87 11.32
C GLY A 258 -8.86 -14.31 10.79
N ASN A 259 -9.81 -14.09 11.70
CA ASN A 259 -11.18 -13.73 11.32
C ASN A 259 -11.38 -12.21 11.14
N TYR A 260 -10.60 -11.58 10.26
CA TYR A 260 -10.70 -10.13 10.04
C TYR A 260 -12.05 -9.71 9.43
N ILE A 261 -12.74 -10.58 8.70
CA ILE A 261 -14.09 -10.27 8.18
C ILE A 261 -15.06 -9.99 9.34
N ARG A 262 -14.98 -10.77 10.42
CA ARG A 262 -15.86 -10.66 11.59
C ARG A 262 -15.28 -9.85 12.74
N ARG A 263 -14.05 -9.35 12.59
CA ARG A 263 -13.35 -8.64 13.67
C ARG A 263 -13.67 -7.15 13.73
N GLY A 264 -13.70 -6.47 12.56
CA GLY A 264 -13.77 -5.02 12.49
C GLY A 264 -14.97 -4.49 11.71
N ASN A 265 -15.06 -3.18 11.61
CA ASN A 265 -15.96 -2.50 10.72
C ASN A 265 -15.24 -2.16 9.41
N TYR A 266 -15.98 -1.66 8.42
CA TYR A 266 -15.40 -1.33 7.11
C TYR A 266 -15.83 0.06 6.65
N MET A 267 -14.93 0.74 5.94
CA MET A 267 -15.24 1.87 5.08
C MET A 267 -15.27 1.37 3.63
N ARG A 268 -16.35 1.61 2.94
CA ARG A 268 -16.54 1.23 1.53
C ARG A 268 -16.57 2.45 0.65
N TRP A 269 -15.74 2.48 -0.37
CA TRP A 269 -15.63 3.61 -1.30
C TRP A 269 -16.90 3.84 -2.11
N TYR A 270 -17.28 5.10 -2.30
CA TYR A 270 -18.23 5.48 -3.33
C TYR A 270 -17.60 5.31 -4.72
N SER A 271 -18.40 4.89 -5.69
CA SER A 271 -17.97 4.78 -7.10
C SER A 271 -17.62 6.15 -7.72
N SER A 272 -18.17 7.23 -7.17
CA SER A 272 -17.79 8.60 -7.51
C SER A 272 -16.39 9.00 -7.01
N THR A 273 -15.86 8.33 -6.00
CA THR A 273 -14.52 8.58 -5.47
C THR A 273 -13.48 7.68 -6.13
N LEU A 274 -13.74 6.38 -6.20
CA LEU A 274 -12.95 5.40 -6.94
C LEU A 274 -13.87 4.66 -7.91
N SER A 275 -13.71 4.93 -9.20
CA SER A 275 -14.45 4.23 -10.25
C SER A 275 -13.93 2.79 -10.40
N ASP A 276 -14.76 1.91 -10.94
CA ASP A 276 -14.44 0.49 -11.13
C ASP A 276 -14.67 0.04 -12.58
N PRO A 277 -13.93 0.61 -13.56
CA PRO A 277 -14.08 0.23 -14.96
C PRO A 277 -13.66 -1.21 -15.25
N ASP A 278 -12.80 -1.78 -14.42
CA ASP A 278 -12.35 -3.17 -14.51
C ASP A 278 -13.35 -4.16 -13.89
N ASN A 279 -14.45 -3.67 -13.28
CA ASN A 279 -15.49 -4.48 -12.65
C ASN A 279 -14.96 -5.41 -11.53
N PHE A 280 -14.00 -4.95 -10.75
CA PHE A 280 -13.37 -5.72 -9.66
C PHE A 280 -14.37 -6.15 -8.57
N LYS A 281 -15.41 -5.33 -8.33
CA LYS A 281 -16.44 -5.65 -7.33
C LYS A 281 -17.20 -6.95 -7.60
N ASN A 282 -17.18 -7.42 -8.85
CA ASN A 282 -17.82 -8.66 -9.29
C ASN A 282 -16.84 -9.81 -9.57
N LYS A 283 -15.55 -9.63 -9.26
CA LYS A 283 -14.50 -10.64 -9.47
C LYS A 283 -14.08 -11.28 -8.15
N THR A 284 -13.62 -12.53 -8.22
CA THR A 284 -13.01 -13.20 -7.06
C THR A 284 -11.59 -12.68 -6.82
N ALA A 285 -11.09 -12.85 -5.59
CA ALA A 285 -9.74 -12.44 -5.21
C ALA A 285 -8.66 -13.00 -6.15
N GLY A 286 -8.80 -14.25 -6.59
CA GLY A 286 -7.84 -14.87 -7.50
C GLY A 286 -7.75 -14.16 -8.84
N VAL A 287 -8.90 -13.79 -9.43
CA VAL A 287 -8.96 -13.04 -10.71
C VAL A 287 -8.38 -11.63 -10.54
N ILE A 288 -8.74 -10.94 -9.45
CA ILE A 288 -8.22 -9.61 -9.17
C ILE A 288 -6.70 -9.61 -9.04
N LEU A 289 -6.14 -10.57 -8.30
CA LEU A 289 -4.69 -10.70 -8.14
C LEU A 289 -3.99 -11.01 -9.46
N GLN A 290 -4.58 -11.87 -10.31
CA GLN A 290 -4.06 -12.10 -11.66
C GLN A 290 -3.99 -10.79 -12.49
N GLU A 291 -5.04 -10.00 -12.47
CA GLU A 291 -5.09 -8.74 -13.23
C GLU A 291 -4.19 -7.64 -12.66
N LEU A 292 -3.99 -7.65 -11.33
CA LEU A 292 -3.08 -6.70 -10.67
C LEU A 292 -1.61 -7.02 -10.93
N PHE A 293 -1.26 -8.29 -11.04
CA PHE A 293 0.14 -8.71 -11.20
C PHE A 293 0.49 -9.17 -12.62
N GLY A 294 -0.50 -9.36 -13.49
CA GLY A 294 -0.29 -9.78 -14.87
C GLY A 294 0.07 -11.27 -15.05
N PHE A 295 -0.24 -12.12 -14.05
CA PHE A 295 0.05 -13.56 -14.10
C PHE A 295 -0.85 -14.42 -13.20
#